data_c451e7b346b19abd2e5136c9ac69e48e
#
_entry.id   c451e7b346b19abd2e5136c9ac69e48e
#
_cell.length_a   1.000
_cell.length_b   1.000
_cell.length_c   1.000
_cell.angle_alpha   90.00
_cell.angle_beta   90.00
_cell.angle_gamma   90.00
#
_symmetry.space_group_name_H-M   'P 1'
#
loop_
_entity.id
_entity.type
_entity.pdbx_description
1 polymer ?
#
loop_
_entity_poly.entity_id
_entity_poly.type
_entity_poly.pdbx_seq_one_letter_code
_entity_poly.pdbx_strand_id
1 'polypeptide(L)'
;YRTELEWMRRMPQARGHKARYRDDAFYELEAKAKQRIEDRQMRLKASNVYIGSKIFECQYVSKKFEDNGQEKVILDNFYYNFARFEKMGIVGNNGTGKSTFVKMLLGLTPSDSGKFDIGETVRFGYFSQEGLKFNENEKVIDVITDIADYIDLGGGRKMTASQFLNYFMIPPEEQHNYVYKLSGGERRKLYLCTVLMRNPNFLVLDEPTNDLDIQTLQVLEEYLQDFPGCVIIISHDRYFMDKVVDHLLVFEGNGVIKDFPGNYTQYREWKSLKSKEEETAQQNKVANTKVAKKKDYHHDDRRRMSYKEKREYEQ
;
A
#
# COMPACT_ATOMS: atom_id res chain seq x y z
N TYR A 1 31.81 2.95 -17.13
CA TYR A 1 31.27 3.42 -18.40
C TYR A 1 31.43 4.93 -18.59
N ARG A 2 30.94 5.80 -17.67
CA ARG A 2 31.10 7.28 -17.81
C ARG A 2 32.54 7.72 -17.96
N THR A 3 33.43 7.18 -17.15
CA THR A 3 34.87 7.49 -17.18
C THR A 3 35.51 7.06 -18.49
N GLU A 4 35.16 5.89 -19.02
CA GLU A 4 35.65 5.38 -20.31
C GLU A 4 35.04 6.13 -21.49
N LEU A 5 33.78 6.58 -21.37
CA LEU A 5 33.11 7.43 -22.38
C LEU A 5 33.80 8.80 -22.50
N GLU A 6 34.19 9.41 -21.39
CA GLU A 6 34.95 10.67 -21.39
C GLU A 6 36.34 10.48 -22.02
N TRP A 7 36.98 9.34 -21.74
CA TRP A 7 38.27 9.01 -22.34
C TRP A 7 38.14 8.79 -23.87
N MET A 8 37.09 8.13 -24.33
CA MET A 8 36.82 7.91 -25.78
C MET A 8 36.53 9.23 -26.50
N ARG A 9 35.87 10.21 -25.87
CA ARG A 9 35.58 11.52 -26.44
C ARG A 9 36.80 12.43 -26.56
N ARG A 10 37.89 12.18 -25.84
CA ARG A 10 39.13 12.97 -25.97
C ARG A 10 39.85 12.57 -27.25
N MET A 11 40.13 13.57 -28.10
CA MET A 11 40.96 13.38 -29.28
C MET A 11 42.38 12.99 -28.86
N PRO A 12 43.05 11.99 -29.52
CA PRO A 12 44.44 11.70 -29.27
C PRO A 12 45.29 12.91 -29.61
N GLN A 13 46.23 13.26 -28.72
CA GLN A 13 47.26 14.30 -29.06
C GLN A 13 48.10 13.80 -30.23
N ALA A 14 48.58 14.75 -31.10
CA ALA A 14 49.32 14.45 -32.32
C ALA A 14 50.41 13.39 -32.11
N ARG A 15 50.35 12.24 -32.83
CA ARG A 15 51.23 11.05 -32.79
C ARG A 15 50.87 9.95 -31.76
N GLY A 16 49.72 10.04 -31.05
CA GLY A 16 49.27 8.96 -30.16
C GLY A 16 48.14 8.17 -30.81
N HIS A 17 48.28 6.79 -30.84
CA HIS A 17 47.20 5.89 -31.17
C HIS A 17 46.52 5.46 -29.89
N LYS A 18 45.18 5.41 -29.90
CA LYS A 18 44.43 4.75 -28.79
C LYS A 18 44.77 3.26 -28.80
N ALA A 19 45.01 2.68 -27.63
CA ALA A 19 45.30 1.25 -27.54
C ALA A 19 44.05 0.42 -27.94
N ARG A 20 44.18 -0.41 -28.96
CA ARG A 20 43.11 -1.27 -29.47
C ARG A 20 42.37 -2.05 -28.38
N TYR A 21 43.14 -2.60 -27.43
CA TYR A 21 42.57 -3.30 -26.28
C TYR A 21 41.57 -2.46 -25.48
N ARG A 22 41.81 -1.15 -25.35
CA ARG A 22 40.94 -0.27 -24.57
C ARG A 22 39.71 0.15 -25.37
N ASP A 23 39.81 0.20 -26.67
CA ASP A 23 38.66 0.41 -27.56
C ASP A 23 37.75 -0.82 -27.53
N ASP A 24 38.30 -2.04 -27.60
CA ASP A 24 37.53 -3.29 -27.53
C ASP A 24 36.83 -3.42 -26.16
N ALA A 25 37.54 -3.13 -25.06
CA ALA A 25 36.96 -3.12 -23.72
C ALA A 25 35.82 -2.07 -23.54
N PHE A 26 35.95 -0.91 -24.22
CA PHE A 26 34.90 0.10 -24.21
C PHE A 26 33.64 -0.41 -24.92
N TYR A 27 33.77 -1.04 -26.09
CA TYR A 27 32.61 -1.58 -26.83
C TYR A 27 31.93 -2.72 -26.08
N GLU A 28 32.71 -3.57 -25.36
CA GLU A 28 32.10 -4.57 -24.48
C GLU A 28 31.35 -3.95 -23.30
N LEU A 29 31.89 -2.91 -22.67
CA LEU A 29 31.26 -2.16 -21.60
C LEU A 29 30.03 -1.40 -22.11
N GLU A 30 30.08 -0.84 -23.31
CA GLU A 30 28.96 -0.18 -23.95
C GLU A 30 27.83 -1.17 -24.25
N ALA A 31 28.15 -2.35 -24.80
CA ALA A 31 27.17 -3.39 -25.06
C ALA A 31 26.49 -3.85 -23.76
N LYS A 32 27.27 -4.11 -22.70
CA LYS A 32 26.75 -4.45 -21.36
C LYS A 32 25.90 -3.31 -20.74
N ALA A 33 26.31 -2.06 -20.95
CA ALA A 33 25.57 -0.91 -20.44
C ALA A 33 24.26 -0.69 -21.22
N LYS A 34 24.26 -0.87 -22.54
CA LYS A 34 23.04 -0.84 -23.39
C LYS A 34 22.08 -1.95 -23.02
N GLN A 35 22.58 -3.19 -22.86
CA GLN A 35 21.78 -4.32 -22.42
C GLN A 35 21.12 -4.07 -21.04
N ARG A 36 21.87 -3.51 -20.09
CA ARG A 36 21.31 -3.08 -18.79
C ARG A 36 20.30 -1.93 -18.88
N ILE A 37 20.46 -1.03 -19.86
CA ILE A 37 19.52 0.07 -20.09
C ILE A 37 18.26 -0.45 -20.79
N GLU A 38 18.39 -1.40 -21.73
CA GLU A 38 17.26 -2.05 -22.38
C GLU A 38 16.48 -2.93 -21.38
N ASP A 39 17.16 -3.66 -20.50
CA ASP A 39 16.53 -4.42 -19.40
C ASP A 39 15.81 -3.51 -18.40
N ARG A 40 16.35 -2.32 -18.10
CA ARG A 40 15.67 -1.31 -17.26
C ARG A 40 14.52 -0.59 -17.97
N GLN A 41 14.52 -0.53 -19.31
CA GLN A 41 13.43 0.06 -20.08
C GLN A 41 12.33 -0.95 -20.47
N MET A 42 12.48 -2.23 -20.12
CA MET A 42 11.38 -3.17 -20.10
C MET A 42 10.43 -2.83 -18.95
N ARG A 43 9.69 -1.73 -19.09
CA ARG A 43 8.51 -1.51 -18.25
C ARG A 43 7.58 -2.69 -18.48
N LEU A 44 7.30 -3.40 -17.41
CA LEU A 44 6.26 -4.42 -17.39
C LEU A 44 4.91 -3.73 -17.64
N LYS A 45 4.57 -3.51 -18.89
CA LYS A 45 3.17 -3.27 -19.22
C LYS A 45 2.49 -4.62 -19.08
N ALA A 46 1.88 -4.83 -17.90
CA ALA A 46 1.05 -6.00 -17.69
C ALA A 46 0.03 -6.11 -18.83
N SER A 47 -0.23 -7.33 -19.29
CA SER A 47 -1.18 -7.58 -20.36
C SER A 47 -2.52 -6.93 -20.02
N ASN A 48 -3.24 -6.43 -21.02
CA ASN A 48 -4.64 -6.05 -20.88
C ASN A 48 -5.46 -7.30 -20.51
N VAL A 49 -5.38 -7.72 -19.26
CA VAL A 49 -6.26 -8.74 -18.73
C VAL A 49 -7.64 -8.11 -18.71
N TYR A 50 -8.55 -8.70 -19.48
CA TYR A 50 -9.92 -8.22 -19.54
C TYR A 50 -10.51 -8.16 -18.13
N ILE A 51 -10.96 -6.98 -17.73
CA ILE A 51 -11.72 -6.77 -16.50
C ILE A 51 -13.08 -6.22 -16.88
N GLY A 52 -14.14 -6.89 -16.45
CA GLY A 52 -15.53 -6.49 -16.72
C GLY A 52 -15.86 -5.11 -16.12
N SER A 53 -17.06 -4.63 -16.37
CA SER A 53 -17.56 -3.37 -15.78
C SER A 53 -17.81 -3.49 -14.28
N LYS A 54 -18.24 -4.67 -13.82
CA LYS A 54 -18.46 -4.97 -12.41
C LYS A 54 -17.20 -5.53 -11.78
N ILE A 55 -16.70 -4.87 -10.76
CA ILE A 55 -15.53 -5.32 -9.98
C ILE A 55 -16.01 -6.00 -8.71
N PHE A 56 -16.38 -5.25 -7.69
CA PHE A 56 -17.13 -5.75 -6.55
C PHE A 56 -17.99 -4.65 -5.93
N GLU A 57 -19.06 -5.09 -5.30
CA GLU A 57 -19.95 -4.24 -4.52
C GLU A 57 -20.10 -4.83 -3.12
N CYS A 58 -19.79 -4.04 -2.10
CA CYS A 58 -20.11 -4.36 -0.71
C CYS A 58 -21.53 -3.92 -0.43
N GLN A 59 -22.45 -4.86 -0.25
CA GLN A 59 -23.85 -4.55 -0.01
C GLN A 59 -24.18 -4.69 1.46
N TYR A 60 -24.12 -3.58 2.22
CA TYR A 60 -24.52 -3.49 3.63
C TYR A 60 -23.84 -4.54 4.53
N VAL A 61 -22.53 -4.68 4.35
CA VAL A 61 -21.74 -5.70 5.03
C VAL A 61 -21.50 -5.31 6.47
N SER A 62 -21.78 -6.25 7.41
CA SER A 62 -21.46 -6.09 8.82
C SER A 62 -20.63 -7.29 9.32
N LYS A 63 -19.72 -7.02 10.25
CA LYS A 63 -18.89 -8.02 10.92
C LYS A 63 -18.57 -7.61 12.33
N LYS A 64 -18.79 -8.53 13.26
CA LYS A 64 -18.45 -8.40 14.68
C LYS A 64 -17.64 -9.60 15.13
N PHE A 65 -16.80 -9.39 16.12
CA PHE A 65 -16.14 -10.48 16.85
C PHE A 65 -16.42 -10.33 18.34
N GLU A 66 -16.54 -11.43 19.02
CA GLU A 66 -16.50 -11.47 20.49
C GLU A 66 -15.05 -11.60 20.96
N ASP A 67 -14.58 -10.62 21.72
CA ASP A 67 -13.27 -10.64 22.35
C ASP A 67 -13.43 -10.41 23.86
N ASN A 68 -13.14 -11.43 24.66
CA ASN A 68 -13.25 -11.40 26.14
C ASN A 68 -14.62 -10.92 26.67
N GLY A 69 -15.71 -11.29 26.00
CA GLY A 69 -17.08 -10.90 26.38
C GLY A 69 -17.47 -9.47 25.97
N GLN A 70 -16.65 -8.81 25.17
CA GLN A 70 -16.98 -7.53 24.53
C GLN A 70 -17.17 -7.71 23.02
N GLU A 71 -18.26 -7.17 22.48
CA GLU A 71 -18.46 -7.11 21.02
C GLU A 71 -17.51 -6.08 20.42
N LYS A 72 -16.64 -6.54 19.54
CA LYS A 72 -15.80 -5.69 18.70
C LYS A 72 -16.41 -5.58 17.31
N VAL A 73 -16.97 -4.43 16.99
CA VAL A 73 -17.54 -4.14 15.67
C VAL A 73 -16.39 -3.81 14.70
N ILE A 74 -16.28 -4.57 13.62
CA ILE A 74 -15.28 -4.37 12.56
C ILE A 74 -15.87 -3.59 11.40
N LEU A 75 -17.07 -3.97 10.99
CA LEU A 75 -17.85 -3.34 9.94
C LEU A 75 -19.29 -3.20 10.42
N ASP A 76 -19.90 -2.06 10.13
CA ASP A 76 -21.29 -1.79 10.44
C ASP A 76 -22.00 -1.24 9.21
N ASN A 77 -22.85 -2.08 8.61
CA ASN A 77 -23.70 -1.74 7.47
C ASN A 77 -22.93 -1.05 6.32
N PHE A 78 -21.73 -1.53 6.03
CA PHE A 78 -20.82 -0.92 5.07
C PHE A 78 -21.29 -1.16 3.64
N TYR A 79 -21.44 -0.06 2.88
CA TYR A 79 -21.71 -0.08 1.45
C TYR A 79 -20.58 0.57 0.69
N TYR A 80 -20.09 -0.10 -0.36
CA TYR A 80 -19.06 0.43 -1.25
C TYR A 80 -19.14 -0.24 -2.62
N ASN A 81 -19.00 0.56 -3.68
CA ASN A 81 -18.94 0.05 -5.05
C ASN A 81 -17.56 0.38 -5.65
N PHE A 82 -16.77 -0.65 -5.90
CA PHE A 82 -15.41 -0.51 -6.40
C PHE A 82 -15.38 -0.29 -7.90
N ALA A 83 -14.69 0.76 -8.35
CA ALA A 83 -14.60 1.13 -9.74
C ALA A 83 -13.50 0.35 -10.50
N ARG A 84 -13.59 0.37 -11.83
CA ARG A 84 -12.54 -0.23 -12.68
C ARG A 84 -11.25 0.58 -12.60
N PHE A 85 -10.12 -0.14 -12.55
CA PHE A 85 -8.76 0.42 -12.51
C PHE A 85 -8.48 1.27 -11.26
N GLU A 86 -9.35 1.19 -10.28
CA GLU A 86 -9.21 1.89 -9.02
C GLU A 86 -8.04 1.34 -8.21
N LYS A 87 -7.24 2.24 -7.64
CA LYS A 87 -6.11 1.92 -6.77
C LYS A 87 -6.35 2.52 -5.40
N MET A 88 -6.86 1.69 -4.50
CA MET A 88 -7.30 2.08 -3.17
C MET A 88 -6.27 1.73 -2.11
N GLY A 89 -6.01 2.68 -1.22
CA GLY A 89 -5.27 2.42 0.01
C GLY A 89 -6.19 2.19 1.20
N ILE A 90 -5.87 1.25 2.06
CA ILE A 90 -6.56 1.04 3.32
C ILE A 90 -5.65 1.45 4.47
N VAL A 91 -6.13 2.40 5.28
CA VAL A 91 -5.38 2.94 6.40
C VAL A 91 -6.19 2.89 7.69
N GLY A 92 -5.51 2.86 8.84
CA GLY A 92 -6.14 2.83 10.16
C GLY A 92 -5.23 2.19 11.18
N ASN A 93 -5.55 2.34 12.46
CA ASN A 93 -4.79 1.75 13.56
C ASN A 93 -4.79 0.21 13.48
N ASN A 94 -3.83 -0.42 14.17
CA ASN A 94 -3.81 -1.87 14.26
C ASN A 94 -5.07 -2.39 14.97
N GLY A 95 -5.62 -3.50 14.48
CA GLY A 95 -6.82 -4.11 15.04
C GLY A 95 -8.14 -3.42 14.68
N THR A 96 -8.16 -2.43 13.77
CA THR A 96 -9.42 -1.79 13.29
C THR A 96 -10.18 -2.63 12.26
N GLY A 97 -9.62 -3.75 11.80
CA GLY A 97 -10.32 -4.68 10.91
C GLY A 97 -9.87 -4.65 9.44
N LYS A 98 -8.77 -3.95 9.10
CA LYS A 98 -8.25 -3.85 7.72
C LYS A 98 -8.07 -5.22 7.05
N SER A 99 -7.27 -6.10 7.65
CA SER A 99 -7.03 -7.46 7.11
C SER A 99 -8.28 -8.34 7.17
N THR A 100 -9.19 -8.10 8.13
CA THR A 100 -10.48 -8.81 8.20
C THR A 100 -11.37 -8.44 7.02
N PHE A 101 -11.43 -7.15 6.66
CA PHE A 101 -12.15 -6.68 5.47
C PHE A 101 -11.62 -7.36 4.20
N VAL A 102 -10.30 -7.40 4.04
CA VAL A 102 -9.68 -8.09 2.90
C VAL A 102 -9.99 -9.59 2.91
N LYS A 103 -9.89 -10.26 4.06
CA LYS A 103 -10.22 -11.69 4.18
C LYS A 103 -11.70 -11.98 3.83
N MET A 104 -12.62 -11.07 4.18
CA MET A 104 -14.03 -11.18 3.77
C MET A 104 -14.23 -10.96 2.28
N LEU A 105 -13.58 -9.95 1.69
CA LEU A 105 -13.61 -9.70 0.24
C LEU A 105 -13.12 -10.92 -0.56
N LEU A 106 -12.08 -11.59 -0.06
CA LEU A 106 -11.53 -12.81 -0.68
C LEU A 106 -12.34 -14.09 -0.37
N GLY A 107 -13.42 -13.99 0.41
CA GLY A 107 -14.23 -15.14 0.82
C GLY A 107 -13.55 -16.06 1.84
N LEU A 108 -12.46 -15.64 2.46
CA LEU A 108 -11.71 -16.40 3.47
C LEU A 108 -12.37 -16.32 4.85
N THR A 109 -13.20 -15.31 5.08
CA THR A 109 -13.97 -15.11 6.32
C THR A 109 -15.39 -14.70 5.94
N PRO A 110 -16.44 -15.31 6.49
CA PRO A 110 -17.81 -14.92 6.19
C PRO A 110 -18.16 -13.58 6.87
N SER A 111 -19.02 -12.79 6.23
CA SER A 111 -19.70 -11.65 6.85
C SER A 111 -20.84 -12.17 7.76
N ASP A 112 -21.22 -11.38 8.76
CA ASP A 112 -22.36 -11.71 9.63
C ASP A 112 -23.70 -11.29 8.96
N SER A 113 -23.66 -10.18 8.19
CA SER A 113 -24.77 -9.75 7.34
C SER A 113 -24.24 -9.06 6.10
N GLY A 114 -25.13 -8.86 5.11
CA GLY A 114 -24.74 -8.32 3.81
C GLY A 114 -23.96 -9.32 2.95
N LYS A 115 -23.51 -8.87 1.81
CA LYS A 115 -22.72 -9.71 0.89
C LYS A 115 -21.72 -8.88 0.08
N PHE A 116 -20.65 -9.56 -0.38
CA PHE A 116 -19.79 -9.06 -1.43
C PHE A 116 -20.28 -9.62 -2.77
N ASP A 117 -20.65 -8.76 -3.67
CA ASP A 117 -21.09 -9.13 -5.01
C ASP A 117 -19.94 -8.87 -5.99
N ILE A 118 -19.20 -9.95 -6.31
CA ILE A 118 -17.92 -9.89 -7.06
C ILE A 118 -18.19 -10.23 -8.53
N GLY A 119 -17.58 -9.45 -9.42
CA GLY A 119 -17.69 -9.68 -10.87
C GLY A 119 -17.02 -11.01 -11.30
N GLU A 120 -17.66 -11.75 -12.19
CA GLU A 120 -17.20 -13.08 -12.64
C GLU A 120 -15.80 -13.05 -13.30
N THR A 121 -15.39 -11.90 -13.85
CA THR A 121 -14.10 -11.73 -14.51
C THR A 121 -12.97 -11.37 -13.55
N VAL A 122 -13.28 -11.13 -12.26
CA VAL A 122 -12.28 -10.74 -11.25
C VAL A 122 -11.42 -11.93 -10.86
N ARG A 123 -10.11 -11.76 -10.98
CA ARG A 123 -9.10 -12.73 -10.56
C ARG A 123 -8.19 -12.08 -9.53
N PHE A 124 -8.38 -12.47 -8.28
CA PHE A 124 -7.61 -11.95 -7.18
C PHE A 124 -6.18 -12.50 -7.14
N GLY A 125 -5.22 -11.61 -6.94
CA GLY A 125 -3.89 -11.95 -6.45
C GLY A 125 -3.74 -11.39 -5.05
N TYR A 126 -3.57 -12.26 -4.06
CA TYR A 126 -3.46 -11.85 -2.67
C TYR A 126 -2.06 -12.09 -2.12
N PHE A 127 -1.40 -11.01 -1.74
CA PHE A 127 -0.14 -11.03 -1.01
C PHE A 127 -0.42 -10.76 0.46
N SER A 128 -0.49 -11.83 1.26
CA SER A 128 -0.84 -11.76 2.68
C SER A 128 0.37 -11.48 3.57
N GLN A 129 0.12 -10.91 4.73
CA GLN A 129 1.15 -10.72 5.75
C GLN A 129 1.70 -12.07 6.27
N GLU A 130 0.86 -13.11 6.33
CA GLU A 130 1.24 -14.44 6.82
C GLU A 130 2.22 -15.18 5.88
N GLY A 131 2.29 -14.77 4.61
CA GLY A 131 3.14 -15.39 3.61
C GLY A 131 2.59 -16.70 3.04
N LEU A 132 3.41 -17.40 2.28
CA LEU A 132 3.12 -18.70 1.68
C LEU A 132 4.11 -19.74 2.23
N LYS A 133 3.61 -20.92 2.53
CA LYS A 133 4.46 -22.08 2.85
C LYS A 133 4.89 -22.73 1.53
N PHE A 134 6.17 -22.70 1.27
CA PHE A 134 6.77 -23.36 0.12
C PHE A 134 7.21 -24.78 0.45
N ASN A 135 7.31 -25.62 -0.58
CA ASN A 135 8.06 -26.85 -0.48
C ASN A 135 9.56 -26.52 -0.45
N GLU A 136 10.20 -26.75 0.68
CA GLU A 136 11.60 -26.35 0.89
C GLU A 136 12.61 -27.10 0.00
N ASN A 137 12.25 -28.28 -0.51
CA ASN A 137 13.07 -29.11 -1.37
C ASN A 137 12.89 -28.81 -2.88
N GLU A 138 12.16 -27.77 -3.22
CA GLU A 138 11.91 -27.31 -4.58
C GLU A 138 12.87 -26.19 -4.95
N LYS A 139 13.22 -26.06 -6.24
CA LYS A 139 14.05 -24.94 -6.69
C LYS A 139 13.19 -23.69 -6.90
N VAL A 140 13.80 -22.53 -6.71
CA VAL A 140 13.12 -21.23 -6.86
C VAL A 140 12.47 -21.08 -8.24
N ILE A 141 13.18 -21.49 -9.29
CA ILE A 141 12.66 -21.41 -10.67
C ILE A 141 11.47 -22.35 -10.87
N ASP A 142 11.51 -23.56 -10.29
CA ASP A 142 10.47 -24.57 -10.45
C ASP A 142 9.15 -24.08 -9.81
N VAL A 143 9.22 -23.43 -8.63
CA VAL A 143 8.04 -22.81 -7.99
C VAL A 143 7.29 -21.84 -8.91
N ILE A 144 8.01 -21.11 -9.75
CA ILE A 144 7.40 -20.16 -10.68
C ILE A 144 6.96 -20.83 -11.97
N THR A 145 7.76 -21.76 -12.52
CA THR A 145 7.39 -22.48 -13.76
C THR A 145 6.20 -23.41 -13.57
N ASP A 146 5.98 -23.95 -12.37
CA ASP A 146 4.76 -24.70 -12.02
C ASP A 146 3.48 -23.86 -12.11
N ILE A 147 3.61 -22.52 -12.00
CA ILE A 147 2.48 -21.59 -12.18
C ILE A 147 2.31 -21.27 -13.66
N ALA A 148 3.39 -20.83 -14.31
CA ALA A 148 3.41 -20.52 -15.74
C ALA A 148 4.87 -20.43 -16.25
N ASP A 149 5.12 -20.87 -17.48
CA ASP A 149 6.43 -20.73 -18.14
C ASP A 149 6.76 -19.27 -18.51
N TYR A 150 5.73 -18.49 -18.76
CA TYR A 150 5.85 -17.06 -19.13
C TYR A 150 4.65 -16.25 -18.65
N ILE A 151 4.89 -14.98 -18.45
CA ILE A 151 3.84 -13.96 -18.24
C ILE A 151 3.65 -13.16 -19.53
N ASP A 152 2.40 -12.92 -19.91
CA ASP A 152 2.06 -12.07 -21.06
C ASP A 152 2.10 -10.60 -20.63
N LEU A 153 2.91 -9.80 -21.30
CA LEU A 153 3.05 -8.36 -21.05
C LEU A 153 2.16 -7.49 -21.95
N GLY A 154 1.29 -8.12 -22.75
CA GLY A 154 0.48 -7.45 -23.75
C GLY A 154 1.24 -7.08 -25.02
N GLY A 155 0.49 -6.85 -26.12
CA GLY A 155 1.08 -6.52 -27.42
C GLY A 155 1.96 -7.64 -28.01
N GLY A 156 1.71 -8.90 -27.64
CA GLY A 156 2.48 -10.07 -28.11
C GLY A 156 3.83 -10.27 -27.42
N ARG A 157 4.16 -9.46 -26.42
CA ARG A 157 5.40 -9.59 -25.65
C ARG A 157 5.19 -10.55 -24.49
N LYS A 158 6.11 -11.50 -24.35
CA LYS A 158 6.12 -12.47 -23.26
C LYS A 158 7.44 -12.36 -22.49
N MET A 159 7.39 -12.55 -21.19
CA MET A 159 8.55 -12.65 -20.32
C MET A 159 8.58 -14.03 -19.71
N THR A 160 9.73 -14.71 -19.79
CA THR A 160 9.89 -16.04 -19.20
C THR A 160 9.92 -15.95 -17.67
N ALA A 161 9.64 -17.07 -17.00
CA ALA A 161 9.73 -17.18 -15.54
C ALA A 161 11.08 -16.69 -14.99
N SER A 162 12.19 -17.08 -15.65
CA SER A 162 13.53 -16.65 -15.25
C SER A 162 13.77 -15.14 -15.41
N GLN A 163 13.31 -14.55 -16.51
CA GLN A 163 13.38 -13.11 -16.73
C GLN A 163 12.54 -12.35 -15.71
N PHE A 164 11.36 -12.88 -15.37
CA PHE A 164 10.46 -12.29 -14.38
C PHE A 164 11.08 -12.30 -12.96
N LEU A 165 11.67 -13.42 -12.56
CA LEU A 165 12.42 -13.52 -11.30
C LEU A 165 13.58 -12.52 -11.25
N ASN A 166 14.36 -12.42 -12.34
CA ASN A 166 15.46 -11.46 -12.43
C ASN A 166 14.98 -10.01 -12.36
N TYR A 167 13.81 -9.70 -12.93
CA TYR A 167 13.19 -8.38 -12.82
C TYR A 167 12.88 -8.02 -11.36
N PHE A 168 12.41 -8.99 -10.55
CA PHE A 168 12.17 -8.85 -9.11
C PHE A 168 13.41 -9.12 -8.25
N MET A 169 14.61 -8.92 -8.79
CA MET A 169 15.89 -9.00 -8.06
C MET A 169 16.19 -10.40 -7.50
N ILE A 170 15.80 -11.46 -8.21
CA ILE A 170 16.25 -12.83 -7.98
C ILE A 170 17.10 -13.23 -9.20
N PRO A 171 18.45 -13.08 -9.12
CA PRO A 171 19.33 -13.28 -10.26
C PRO A 171 19.40 -14.76 -10.67
N PRO A 172 19.80 -15.07 -11.94
CA PRO A 172 19.81 -16.44 -12.44
C PRO A 172 20.60 -17.44 -11.60
N GLU A 173 21.66 -16.99 -10.93
CA GLU A 173 22.49 -17.83 -10.04
C GLU A 173 21.67 -18.33 -8.83
N GLU A 174 20.72 -17.53 -8.34
CA GLU A 174 19.88 -17.84 -7.17
C GLU A 174 18.65 -18.66 -7.56
N GLN A 175 18.19 -18.57 -8.82
CA GLN A 175 16.99 -19.24 -9.28
C GLN A 175 17.06 -20.77 -9.25
N HIS A 176 18.27 -21.33 -9.34
CA HIS A 176 18.51 -22.77 -9.27
C HIS A 176 18.78 -23.28 -7.85
N ASN A 177 18.83 -22.39 -6.85
CA ASN A 177 18.92 -22.76 -5.44
C ASN A 177 17.59 -23.36 -4.96
N TYR A 178 17.68 -24.20 -3.93
CA TYR A 178 16.51 -24.70 -3.21
C TYR A 178 15.91 -23.64 -2.32
N VAL A 179 14.58 -23.66 -2.16
CA VAL A 179 13.83 -22.68 -1.35
C VAL A 179 14.32 -22.64 0.11
N TYR A 180 14.77 -23.77 0.69
CA TYR A 180 15.30 -23.78 2.06
C TYR A 180 16.55 -22.92 2.26
N LYS A 181 17.28 -22.61 1.18
CA LYS A 181 18.49 -21.76 1.23
C LYS A 181 18.18 -20.27 1.21
N LEU A 182 16.94 -19.90 0.88
CA LEU A 182 16.54 -18.50 0.80
C LEU A 182 16.41 -17.88 2.19
N SER A 183 16.87 -16.64 2.32
CA SER A 183 16.57 -15.77 3.46
C SER A 183 15.08 -15.46 3.54
N GLY A 184 14.62 -14.93 4.68
CA GLY A 184 13.23 -14.51 4.84
C GLY A 184 12.76 -13.49 3.80
N GLY A 185 13.61 -12.48 3.50
CA GLY A 185 13.32 -11.47 2.48
C GLY A 185 13.25 -12.05 1.06
N GLU A 186 14.15 -12.98 0.70
CA GLU A 186 14.12 -13.66 -0.60
C GLU A 186 12.90 -14.58 -0.75
N ARG A 187 12.49 -15.27 0.31
CA ARG A 187 11.23 -16.04 0.34
C ARG A 187 10.03 -15.12 0.14
N ARG A 188 10.07 -13.92 0.71
CA ARG A 188 9.01 -12.93 0.56
C ARG A 188 8.93 -12.38 -0.86
N LYS A 189 10.08 -12.13 -1.51
CA LYS A 189 10.15 -11.79 -2.95
C LYS A 189 9.61 -12.92 -3.82
N LEU A 190 10.01 -14.16 -3.56
CA LEU A 190 9.50 -15.32 -4.28
C LEU A 190 7.99 -15.42 -4.14
N TYR A 191 7.43 -15.22 -2.94
CA TYR A 191 5.99 -15.21 -2.72
C TYR A 191 5.30 -14.11 -3.56
N LEU A 192 5.84 -12.90 -3.58
CA LEU A 192 5.33 -11.84 -4.44
C LEU A 192 5.31 -12.28 -5.90
N CYS A 193 6.42 -12.85 -6.39
CA CYS A 193 6.51 -13.36 -7.75
C CYS A 193 5.45 -14.43 -8.05
N THR A 194 5.16 -15.35 -7.12
CA THR A 194 4.10 -16.36 -7.30
C THR A 194 2.70 -15.75 -7.43
N VAL A 195 2.43 -14.68 -6.66
CA VAL A 195 1.14 -13.97 -6.75
C VAL A 195 0.99 -13.28 -8.10
N LEU A 196 2.03 -12.56 -8.54
CA LEU A 196 1.99 -11.79 -9.79
C LEU A 196 2.02 -12.69 -11.05
N MET A 197 2.74 -13.82 -10.99
CA MET A 197 2.85 -14.76 -12.10
C MET A 197 1.51 -15.41 -12.48
N ARG A 198 0.56 -15.50 -11.53
CA ARG A 198 -0.82 -15.96 -11.79
C ARG A 198 -1.62 -15.00 -12.67
N ASN A 199 -1.02 -13.88 -13.06
CA ASN A 199 -1.62 -12.85 -13.90
C ASN A 199 -3.00 -12.38 -13.39
N PRO A 200 -3.10 -11.90 -12.14
CA PRO A 200 -4.35 -11.38 -11.60
C PRO A 200 -4.74 -10.07 -12.29
N ASN A 201 -6.02 -9.73 -12.25
CA ASN A 201 -6.51 -8.41 -12.65
C ASN A 201 -6.98 -7.56 -11.46
N PHE A 202 -6.93 -8.14 -10.27
CA PHE A 202 -7.18 -7.47 -9.00
C PHE A 202 -6.13 -7.88 -7.98
N LEU A 203 -5.28 -6.94 -7.58
CA LEU A 203 -4.24 -7.19 -6.60
C LEU A 203 -4.66 -6.68 -5.22
N VAL A 204 -4.41 -7.51 -4.22
CA VAL A 204 -4.56 -7.15 -2.81
C VAL A 204 -3.21 -7.37 -2.12
N LEU A 205 -2.63 -6.30 -1.61
CA LEU A 205 -1.31 -6.32 -0.97
C LEU A 205 -1.45 -5.92 0.49
N ASP A 206 -1.22 -6.88 1.40
CA ASP A 206 -1.30 -6.66 2.85
C ASP A 206 0.10 -6.52 3.44
N GLU A 207 0.49 -5.28 3.79
CA GLU A 207 1.79 -4.86 4.31
C GLU A 207 2.98 -5.34 3.44
N PRO A 208 3.02 -5.03 2.14
CA PRO A 208 4.09 -5.49 1.25
C PRO A 208 5.46 -4.87 1.58
N THR A 209 5.47 -3.76 2.30
CA THR A 209 6.68 -2.97 2.60
C THR A 209 7.49 -3.51 3.77
N ASN A 210 6.93 -4.41 4.61
CA ASN A 210 7.59 -4.83 5.84
C ASN A 210 8.82 -5.73 5.61
N ASP A 211 8.77 -6.57 4.57
CA ASP A 211 9.77 -7.64 4.41
C ASP A 211 10.49 -7.59 3.04
N LEU A 212 10.24 -6.55 2.25
CA LEU A 212 10.91 -6.36 0.96
C LEU A 212 12.00 -5.30 1.06
N ASP A 213 13.12 -5.53 0.38
CA ASP A 213 14.18 -4.53 0.28
C ASP A 213 13.77 -3.34 -0.62
N ILE A 214 14.47 -2.22 -0.46
CA ILE A 214 14.17 -0.96 -1.16
C ILE A 214 14.17 -1.12 -2.68
N GLN A 215 15.06 -1.94 -3.23
CA GLN A 215 15.14 -2.14 -4.67
C GLN A 215 13.94 -2.92 -5.20
N THR A 216 13.54 -3.98 -4.49
CA THR A 216 12.33 -4.75 -4.81
C THR A 216 11.08 -3.89 -4.67
N LEU A 217 11.00 -3.02 -3.65
CA LEU A 217 9.89 -2.08 -3.50
C LEU A 217 9.79 -1.10 -4.66
N GLN A 218 10.92 -0.57 -5.15
CA GLN A 218 10.92 0.31 -6.33
C GLN A 218 10.40 -0.40 -7.58
N VAL A 219 10.82 -1.67 -7.77
CA VAL A 219 10.31 -2.49 -8.88
C VAL A 219 8.81 -2.75 -8.74
N LEU A 220 8.34 -3.03 -7.53
CA LEU A 220 6.91 -3.22 -7.26
C LEU A 220 6.11 -1.92 -7.48
N GLU A 221 6.62 -0.77 -7.05
CA GLU A 221 6.01 0.54 -7.31
C GLU A 221 5.83 0.79 -8.81
N GLU A 222 6.89 0.59 -9.61
CA GLU A 222 6.84 0.74 -11.07
C GLU A 222 5.82 -0.23 -11.70
N TYR A 223 5.82 -1.49 -11.26
CA TYR A 223 4.85 -2.48 -11.72
C TYR A 223 3.41 -2.08 -11.41
N LEU A 224 3.13 -1.59 -10.18
CA LEU A 224 1.79 -1.21 -9.75
C LEU A 224 1.31 0.07 -10.44
N GLN A 225 2.19 1.01 -10.76
CA GLN A 225 1.82 2.22 -11.51
C GLN A 225 1.30 1.89 -12.91
N ASP A 226 1.97 0.96 -13.59
CA ASP A 226 1.59 0.51 -14.95
C ASP A 226 0.57 -0.65 -14.96
N PHE A 227 0.16 -1.15 -13.77
CA PHE A 227 -0.75 -2.28 -13.64
C PHE A 227 -2.15 -1.91 -14.17
N PRO A 228 -2.66 -2.62 -15.20
CA PRO A 228 -3.93 -2.31 -15.87
C PRO A 228 -5.12 -2.97 -15.17
N GLY A 229 -5.07 -3.13 -13.87
CA GLY A 229 -6.10 -3.75 -13.03
C GLY A 229 -6.43 -2.89 -11.82
N CYS A 230 -7.20 -3.47 -10.92
CA CYS A 230 -7.56 -2.87 -9.65
C CYS A 230 -6.55 -3.26 -8.57
N VAL A 231 -6.31 -2.37 -7.61
CA VAL A 231 -5.37 -2.60 -6.53
C VAL A 231 -5.96 -2.17 -5.20
N ILE A 232 -5.83 -3.02 -4.19
CA ILE A 232 -6.01 -2.64 -2.78
C ILE A 232 -4.68 -2.81 -2.06
N ILE A 233 -4.24 -1.79 -1.34
CA ILE A 233 -3.00 -1.80 -0.57
C ILE A 233 -3.31 -1.46 0.88
N ILE A 234 -2.90 -2.33 1.79
CA ILE A 234 -2.79 -2.02 3.22
C ILE A 234 -1.31 -1.76 3.48
N SER A 235 -0.94 -0.55 3.86
CA SER A 235 0.43 -0.23 4.26
C SER A 235 0.48 0.98 5.18
N HIS A 236 1.53 1.02 5.99
CA HIS A 236 1.89 2.17 6.81
C HIS A 236 2.98 3.04 6.15
N ASP A 237 3.53 2.60 5.02
CA ASP A 237 4.53 3.36 4.28
C ASP A 237 3.88 4.45 3.42
N ARG A 238 4.12 5.70 3.82
CA ARG A 238 3.58 6.88 3.15
C ARG A 238 4.06 7.02 1.71
N TYR A 239 5.36 6.80 1.48
CA TYR A 239 5.94 7.02 0.16
C TYR A 239 5.43 6.01 -0.85
N PHE A 240 5.30 4.76 -0.44
CA PHE A 240 4.71 3.71 -1.24
C PHE A 240 3.25 3.99 -1.58
N MET A 241 2.46 4.39 -0.57
CA MET A 241 1.04 4.71 -0.75
C MET A 241 0.83 5.90 -1.68
N ASP A 242 1.56 7.01 -1.47
CA ASP A 242 1.41 8.24 -2.28
C ASP A 242 1.75 8.04 -3.76
N LYS A 243 2.57 7.04 -4.09
CA LYS A 243 2.94 6.74 -5.48
C LYS A 243 1.95 5.85 -6.22
N VAL A 244 1.19 5.05 -5.50
CA VAL A 244 0.39 3.98 -6.10
C VAL A 244 -1.11 4.21 -5.97
N VAL A 245 -1.59 4.78 -4.84
CA VAL A 245 -3.03 4.86 -4.57
C VAL A 245 -3.64 6.19 -4.97
N ASP A 246 -4.88 6.13 -5.44
CA ASP A 246 -5.63 7.31 -5.88
C ASP A 246 -6.50 7.86 -4.75
N HIS A 247 -6.97 7.02 -3.82
CA HIS A 247 -7.77 7.40 -2.66
C HIS A 247 -7.64 6.38 -1.52
N LEU A 248 -8.24 6.70 -0.36
CA LEU A 248 -8.08 5.91 0.85
C LEU A 248 -9.42 5.52 1.48
N LEU A 249 -9.53 4.27 1.93
CA LEU A 249 -10.50 3.86 2.93
C LEU A 249 -9.87 3.93 4.32
N VAL A 250 -10.40 4.80 5.16
CA VAL A 250 -9.89 5.08 6.50
C VAL A 250 -10.71 4.31 7.53
N PHE A 251 -10.11 3.32 8.17
CA PHE A 251 -10.70 2.54 9.24
C PHE A 251 -10.47 3.24 10.58
N GLU A 252 -11.50 3.94 11.08
CA GLU A 252 -11.42 4.68 12.35
C GLU A 252 -11.63 3.77 13.57
N GLY A 253 -12.11 2.54 13.36
CA GLY A 253 -12.50 1.59 14.40
C GLY A 253 -14.01 1.64 14.69
N ASN A 254 -14.50 0.70 15.52
CA ASN A 254 -15.90 0.55 15.88
C ASN A 254 -16.86 0.52 14.67
N GLY A 255 -16.44 -0.12 13.58
CA GLY A 255 -17.24 -0.24 12.35
C GLY A 255 -17.26 1.01 11.46
N VAL A 256 -16.62 2.10 11.85
CA VAL A 256 -16.62 3.33 11.08
C VAL A 256 -15.52 3.32 10.02
N ILE A 257 -15.92 3.41 8.75
CA ILE A 257 -15.03 3.54 7.61
C ILE A 257 -15.38 4.82 6.87
N LYS A 258 -14.36 5.60 6.53
CA LYS A 258 -14.50 6.83 5.74
C LYS A 258 -13.74 6.69 4.42
N ASP A 259 -14.39 7.07 3.35
CA ASP A 259 -13.75 7.26 2.05
C ASP A 259 -13.11 8.65 2.02
N PHE A 260 -11.82 8.71 1.71
CA PHE A 260 -11.07 9.95 1.60
C PHE A 260 -10.53 10.08 0.17
N PRO A 261 -11.05 11.07 -0.60
CA PRO A 261 -10.60 11.31 -1.97
C PRO A 261 -9.25 12.03 -1.96
N GLY A 262 -8.16 11.28 -2.01
CA GLY A 262 -6.80 11.80 -2.01
C GLY A 262 -5.77 10.79 -1.54
N ASN A 263 -4.50 11.17 -1.64
CA ASN A 263 -3.39 10.32 -1.22
C ASN A 263 -3.13 10.37 0.29
N TYR A 264 -2.19 9.56 0.76
CA TYR A 264 -1.90 9.42 2.18
C TYR A 264 -1.35 10.70 2.82
N THR A 265 -0.55 11.48 2.09
CA THR A 265 -0.04 12.78 2.57
C THR A 265 -1.18 13.76 2.79
N GLN A 266 -2.09 13.91 1.83
CA GLN A 266 -3.25 14.79 1.94
C GLN A 266 -4.17 14.40 3.10
N TYR A 267 -4.38 13.09 3.29
CA TYR A 267 -5.14 12.60 4.44
C TYR A 267 -4.50 12.99 5.77
N ARG A 268 -3.18 12.85 5.91
CA ARG A 268 -2.47 13.23 7.14
C ARG A 268 -2.55 14.72 7.42
N GLU A 269 -2.42 15.55 6.41
CA GLU A 269 -2.56 17.01 6.53
C GLU A 269 -3.98 17.37 6.98
N TRP A 270 -4.98 16.83 6.31
CA TRP A 270 -6.37 17.02 6.69
C TRP A 270 -6.65 16.59 8.14
N LYS A 271 -6.16 15.41 8.53
CA LYS A 271 -6.32 14.90 9.91
C LYS A 271 -5.66 15.82 10.94
N SER A 272 -4.48 16.36 10.64
CA SER A 272 -3.76 17.28 11.54
C SER A 272 -4.47 18.62 11.68
N LEU A 273 -5.07 19.13 10.62
CA LEU A 273 -5.88 20.36 10.66
C LEU A 273 -7.14 20.16 11.49
N LYS A 274 -7.84 19.06 11.27
CA LYS A 274 -9.07 18.73 12.00
C LYS A 274 -8.83 18.55 13.49
N SER A 275 -7.74 17.87 13.88
CA SER A 275 -7.39 17.73 15.31
C SER A 275 -7.11 19.08 15.98
N LYS A 276 -6.43 20.01 15.30
CA LYS A 276 -6.19 21.37 15.81
C LYS A 276 -7.48 22.17 15.95
N GLU A 277 -8.40 22.04 15.01
CA GLU A 277 -9.72 22.69 15.08
C GLU A 277 -10.55 22.15 16.27
N GLU A 278 -10.55 20.85 16.48
CA GLU A 278 -11.24 20.19 17.60
C GLU A 278 -10.64 20.60 18.96
N GLU A 279 -9.30 20.66 19.07
CA GLU A 279 -8.61 21.15 20.27
C GLU A 279 -8.96 22.62 20.57
N THR A 280 -8.96 23.47 19.54
CA THR A 280 -9.29 24.89 19.67
C THR A 280 -10.77 25.07 20.07
N ALA A 281 -11.66 24.28 19.50
CA ALA A 281 -13.08 24.29 19.84
C ALA A 281 -13.34 23.81 21.28
N GLN A 282 -12.60 22.81 21.76
CA GLN A 282 -12.67 22.35 23.16
C GLN A 282 -12.13 23.40 24.14
N GLN A 283 -11.01 24.03 23.82
CA GLN A 283 -10.45 25.12 24.65
C GLN A 283 -11.41 26.31 24.77
N ASN A 284 -12.07 26.69 23.68
CA ASN A 284 -13.06 27.75 23.66
C ASN A 284 -14.32 27.39 24.48
N LYS A 285 -14.76 26.12 24.44
CA LYS A 285 -15.87 25.65 25.28
C LYS A 285 -15.52 25.70 26.77
N VAL A 286 -14.30 25.28 27.14
CA VAL A 286 -13.82 25.32 28.52
C VAL A 286 -13.64 26.76 29.02
N ALA A 287 -13.13 27.65 28.15
CA ALA A 287 -13.01 29.09 28.49
C ALA A 287 -14.38 29.75 28.72
N ASN A 288 -15.36 29.48 27.85
CA ASN A 288 -16.72 30.01 28.01
C ASN A 288 -17.42 29.44 29.24
N THR A 289 -17.19 28.19 29.62
CA THR A 289 -17.76 27.61 30.85
C THR A 289 -17.15 28.22 32.10
N LYS A 290 -15.84 28.58 32.10
CA LYS A 290 -15.18 29.29 33.20
C LYS A 290 -15.65 30.74 33.32
N VAL A 291 -15.95 31.41 32.22
CA VAL A 291 -16.50 32.77 32.21
C VAL A 291 -17.95 32.79 32.73
N ALA A 292 -18.76 31.79 32.33
CA ALA A 292 -20.14 31.66 32.84
C ALA A 292 -20.15 31.40 34.37
N LYS A 293 -19.29 30.50 34.89
CA LYS A 293 -19.18 30.27 36.34
C LYS A 293 -18.66 31.49 37.09
N LYS A 294 -17.79 32.33 36.54
CA LYS A 294 -17.37 33.60 37.18
C LYS A 294 -18.50 34.65 37.22
N LYS A 295 -19.37 34.69 36.23
CA LYS A 295 -20.55 35.59 36.22
C LYS A 295 -21.59 35.21 37.29
N ASP A 296 -21.83 33.91 37.51
CA ASP A 296 -22.73 33.46 38.58
C ASP A 296 -22.20 33.74 39.98
N TYR A 297 -20.88 33.68 40.20
CA TYR A 297 -20.27 34.03 41.50
C TYR A 297 -20.35 35.53 41.81
N HIS A 298 -20.41 36.43 40.81
CA HIS A 298 -20.57 37.88 41.02
C HIS A 298 -22.03 38.30 41.19
N HIS A 299 -23.01 37.45 40.82
CA HIS A 299 -24.45 37.79 40.98
C HIS A 299 -24.97 37.44 42.38
N ASP A 300 -24.30 36.53 43.13
CA ASP A 300 -24.75 36.12 44.47
C ASP A 300 -24.24 37.06 45.56
N ASP A 301 -23.15 37.81 45.30
CA ASP A 301 -22.59 38.77 46.27
C ASP A 301 -23.38 40.10 46.37
N ARG A 302 -24.34 40.39 45.49
CA ARG A 302 -25.16 41.62 45.52
C ARG A 302 -26.42 41.52 46.35
N ARG A 303 -26.73 40.40 47.00
CA ARG A 303 -27.96 40.17 47.78
C ARG A 303 -27.75 40.00 49.30
N ARG A 304 -26.56 40.22 49.81
CA ARG A 304 -26.33 40.20 51.21
C ARG A 304 -26.35 41.65 51.74
N MET A 305 -27.49 42.00 52.30
CA MET A 305 -27.60 43.25 53.06
C MET A 305 -26.53 43.33 54.14
N SER A 306 -25.82 44.46 54.19
CA SER A 306 -24.84 44.79 55.22
C SER A 306 -25.48 44.79 56.60
N TYR A 307 -24.77 44.32 57.61
CA TYR A 307 -25.23 44.25 58.99
C TYR A 307 -25.70 45.63 59.53
N LYS A 308 -25.28 46.78 58.96
CA LYS A 308 -25.75 48.11 59.22
C LYS A 308 -27.16 48.39 58.69
N GLU A 309 -27.49 47.91 57.53
CA GLU A 309 -28.81 48.06 56.88
C GLU A 309 -29.89 47.25 57.59
N LYS A 310 -29.52 46.12 58.22
CA LYS A 310 -30.46 45.36 59.06
C LYS A 310 -30.85 46.03 60.33
N ARG A 311 -29.99 46.92 60.90
CA ARG A 311 -30.22 47.62 62.17
C ARG A 311 -31.07 48.90 62.03
N GLU A 312 -31.13 49.49 60.83
CA GLU A 312 -32.00 50.62 60.48
C GLU A 312 -33.43 50.21 60.11
N TYR A 313 -33.64 48.92 59.84
CA TYR A 313 -35.00 48.39 59.49
C TYR A 313 -35.75 47.86 60.74
N GLU A 314 -35.12 47.77 61.91
CA GLU A 314 -35.74 47.32 63.18
C GLU A 314 -35.96 48.46 64.17
N GLN A 315 -35.82 49.72 63.74
CA GLN A 315 -36.29 50.93 64.49
C GLN A 315 -37.45 51.55 63.72
#